data_a4ec4f40d02dd5f56bc8d2730c804166
#
_entry.id   a4ec4f40d02dd5f56bc8d2730c804166
#
_cell.length_a   1.000
_cell.length_b   1.000
_cell.length_c   1.000
_cell.angle_alpha   90.00
_cell.angle_beta   90.00
_cell.angle_gamma   90.00
#
_symmetry.space_group_name_H-M   'P 1'
#
loop_
_entity.id
_entity.type
_entity.pdbx_description
1 polymer ?
#
loop_
_entity_poly.entity_id
_entity_poly.type
_entity_poly.pdbx_seq_one_letter_code
_entity_poly.pdbx_strand_id
1 'polypeptide(L)'
;MTGNVAFVGSPGGHIDEAFEIAGRFARHGERFWITAKTYQTETLLAGEDVAWVPEVKSREGHRALRSLALAWRIMRSRQPRLVVSTGSALTVPYMVAARARRVPVTYVESATRMSAPSLTGQIAEKVPGIATFYQGEGWSRPGWSPCGSVFDGYAMRASPDSTVSTVLITVGSEKYPFPRAIDAVKCAIDGIDTAWQTGHTEVGGMDLPGEVRAWWPGDELALRARSADVVITHAGVGSILMALRAGSCPVVIPRLRALGEHVDDHQIELAQLLASRGVVVVAMPGDDMSARLAEAGERRIVKVETA
;
A
#
# COMPACT_ATOMS: atom_id res chain seq x y z
N MET A 1 5.89 -32.42 -5.07
CA MET A 1 6.85 -31.44 -5.63
C MET A 1 6.36 -30.06 -5.22
N THR A 2 6.98 -29.47 -4.21
CA THR A 2 6.78 -28.07 -3.79
C THR A 2 7.39 -27.18 -4.88
N GLY A 3 6.61 -26.40 -5.58
CA GLY A 3 7.09 -25.41 -6.55
C GLY A 3 7.00 -24.01 -5.94
N ASN A 4 7.67 -23.04 -6.57
CA ASN A 4 7.74 -21.68 -6.08
C ASN A 4 6.54 -20.84 -6.56
N VAL A 5 6.05 -19.95 -5.70
CA VAL A 5 5.04 -18.92 -6.03
C VAL A 5 5.78 -17.61 -6.30
N ALA A 6 5.52 -17.00 -7.47
CA ALA A 6 6.05 -15.68 -7.80
C ALA A 6 5.04 -14.60 -7.44
N PHE A 7 5.40 -13.69 -6.54
CA PHE A 7 4.63 -12.48 -6.25
C PHE A 7 5.18 -11.30 -7.05
N VAL A 8 4.32 -10.63 -7.81
CA VAL A 8 4.73 -9.54 -8.71
C VAL A 8 3.94 -8.28 -8.41
N GLY A 9 4.63 -7.20 -8.05
CA GLY A 9 4.04 -5.90 -7.75
C GLY A 9 5.04 -4.76 -7.91
N SER A 10 4.56 -3.56 -8.23
CA SER A 10 5.42 -2.37 -8.15
C SER A 10 5.64 -1.94 -6.71
N PRO A 11 6.73 -1.21 -6.40
CA PRO A 11 6.87 -0.52 -5.13
C PRO A 11 5.62 0.30 -4.79
N GLY A 12 5.42 0.55 -3.50
CA GLY A 12 4.20 1.20 -2.98
C GLY A 12 3.13 0.19 -2.60
N GLY A 13 1.86 0.60 -2.65
CA GLY A 13 0.73 -0.20 -2.18
C GLY A 13 0.62 -1.59 -2.78
N HIS A 14 0.95 -1.76 -4.07
CA HIS A 14 0.83 -3.07 -4.72
C HIS A 14 1.72 -4.16 -4.11
N ILE A 15 2.99 -3.84 -3.81
CA ILE A 15 3.86 -4.84 -3.18
C ILE A 15 3.49 -5.07 -1.71
N ASP A 16 3.01 -4.02 -1.01
CA ASP A 16 2.50 -4.15 0.35
C ASP A 16 1.27 -5.06 0.41
N GLU A 17 0.32 -4.90 -0.52
CA GLU A 17 -0.84 -5.78 -0.64
C GLU A 17 -0.43 -7.22 -0.95
N ALA A 18 0.51 -7.40 -1.89
CA ALA A 18 1.03 -8.72 -2.23
C ALA A 18 1.67 -9.40 -1.00
N PHE A 19 2.37 -8.64 -0.18
CA PHE A 19 2.99 -9.13 1.06
C PHE A 19 1.93 -9.59 2.08
N GLU A 20 0.85 -8.82 2.26
CA GLU A 20 -0.24 -9.19 3.18
C GLU A 20 -0.97 -10.46 2.74
N ILE A 21 -1.22 -10.62 1.44
CA ILE A 21 -1.92 -11.82 0.95
C ILE A 21 -1.01 -13.04 0.79
N ALA A 22 0.31 -12.88 0.86
CA ALA A 22 1.25 -13.97 0.56
C ALA A 22 1.03 -15.22 1.44
N GLY A 23 0.65 -15.03 2.70
CA GLY A 23 0.31 -16.13 3.61
C GLY A 23 -0.81 -17.03 3.11
N ARG A 24 -1.78 -16.49 2.38
CA ARG A 24 -2.92 -17.23 1.79
C ARG A 24 -2.47 -18.26 0.74
N PHE A 25 -1.26 -18.10 0.22
CA PHE A 25 -0.66 -18.97 -0.81
C PHE A 25 0.42 -19.92 -0.28
N ALA A 26 0.66 -19.95 1.04
CA ALA A 26 1.73 -20.76 1.66
C ALA A 26 1.68 -22.25 1.28
N ARG A 27 0.48 -22.81 1.10
CA ARG A 27 0.27 -24.22 0.67
C ARG A 27 0.82 -24.53 -0.74
N HIS A 28 1.11 -23.51 -1.55
CA HIS A 28 1.59 -23.68 -2.93
C HIS A 28 3.12 -23.82 -3.02
N GLY A 29 3.86 -23.67 -1.91
CA GLY A 29 5.31 -23.84 -1.86
C GLY A 29 6.05 -22.57 -1.41
N GLU A 30 7.37 -22.57 -1.62
CA GLU A 30 8.22 -21.41 -1.34
C GLU A 30 7.83 -20.23 -2.22
N ARG A 31 8.12 -19.02 -1.76
CA ARG A 31 7.79 -17.79 -2.47
C ARG A 31 9.06 -17.05 -2.92
N PHE A 32 8.94 -16.31 -4.01
CA PHE A 32 9.90 -15.30 -4.39
C PHE A 32 9.17 -14.07 -4.96
N TRP A 33 9.87 -12.96 -4.97
CA TRP A 33 9.29 -11.67 -5.32
C TRP A 33 9.88 -11.12 -6.61
N ILE A 34 9.08 -10.37 -7.37
CA ILE A 34 9.50 -9.64 -8.56
C ILE A 34 9.02 -8.20 -8.40
N THR A 35 9.95 -7.28 -8.13
CA THR A 35 9.64 -5.87 -7.90
C THR A 35 10.85 -4.99 -8.21
N ALA A 36 10.64 -3.67 -8.31
CA ALA A 36 11.75 -2.75 -8.43
C ALA A 36 12.37 -2.45 -7.05
N LYS A 37 13.67 -2.15 -7.07
CA LYS A 37 14.45 -1.87 -5.87
C LYS A 37 14.20 -0.44 -5.39
N THR A 38 13.70 -0.28 -4.18
CA THR A 38 13.52 0.98 -3.45
C THR A 38 13.78 0.74 -1.97
N TYR A 39 13.98 1.81 -1.19
CA TYR A 39 14.11 1.68 0.27
C TYR A 39 12.95 0.91 0.90
N GLN A 40 11.70 1.17 0.45
CA GLN A 40 10.53 0.46 0.93
C GLN A 40 10.60 -1.04 0.64
N THR A 41 10.89 -1.42 -0.61
CA THR A 41 10.89 -2.84 -1.02
C THR A 41 12.06 -3.61 -0.41
N GLU A 42 13.22 -3.00 -0.23
CA GLU A 42 14.36 -3.62 0.45
C GLU A 42 14.03 -3.92 1.92
N THR A 43 13.37 -3.00 2.60
CA THR A 43 12.96 -3.21 4.00
C THR A 43 11.83 -4.24 4.11
N LEU A 44 10.77 -4.10 3.29
CA LEU A 44 9.61 -5.00 3.35
C LEU A 44 9.99 -6.45 3.04
N LEU A 45 10.91 -6.66 2.10
CA LEU A 45 11.32 -7.96 1.62
C LEU A 45 12.69 -8.40 2.16
N ALA A 46 13.13 -7.83 3.28
CA ALA A 46 14.37 -8.21 3.92
C ALA A 46 14.38 -9.72 4.27
N GLY A 47 15.37 -10.45 3.81
CA GLY A 47 15.46 -11.90 3.99
C GLY A 47 14.65 -12.76 3.01
N GLU A 48 13.87 -12.15 2.12
CA GLU A 48 13.12 -12.84 1.08
C GLU A 48 13.97 -13.04 -0.21
N ASP A 49 13.61 -14.03 -1.01
CA ASP A 49 14.19 -14.21 -2.36
C ASP A 49 13.55 -13.22 -3.34
N VAL A 50 14.32 -12.26 -3.86
CA VAL A 50 13.82 -11.19 -4.71
C VAL A 50 14.55 -11.12 -6.04
N ALA A 51 13.81 -11.16 -7.13
CA ALA A 51 14.27 -10.79 -8.44
C ALA A 51 14.05 -9.29 -8.66
N TRP A 52 15.08 -8.49 -8.45
CA TRP A 52 15.04 -7.05 -8.68
C TRP A 52 14.95 -6.72 -10.17
N VAL A 53 14.00 -5.87 -10.54
CA VAL A 53 13.73 -5.49 -11.93
C VAL A 53 13.64 -3.96 -12.07
N PRO A 54 13.84 -3.42 -13.28
CA PRO A 54 13.65 -1.99 -13.50
C PRO A 54 12.23 -1.53 -13.17
N GLU A 55 12.11 -0.35 -12.58
CA GLU A 55 10.82 0.27 -12.32
C GLU A 55 10.09 0.61 -13.63
N VAL A 56 8.81 0.32 -13.68
CA VAL A 56 7.90 0.72 -14.75
C VAL A 56 6.81 1.59 -14.15
N LYS A 57 6.86 2.88 -14.42
CA LYS A 57 5.87 3.85 -13.93
C LYS A 57 4.55 3.73 -14.70
N SER A 58 3.47 4.18 -14.08
CA SER A 58 2.16 4.26 -14.70
C SER A 58 2.23 5.00 -16.03
N ARG A 59 1.58 4.46 -17.08
CA ARG A 59 1.52 4.98 -18.44
C ARG A 59 2.81 4.84 -19.30
N GLU A 60 3.83 4.12 -18.86
CA GLU A 60 5.03 3.80 -19.63
C GLU A 60 4.89 2.48 -20.40
N GLY A 61 3.86 2.34 -21.22
CA GLY A 61 3.56 1.09 -21.93
C GLY A 61 4.70 0.56 -22.82
N HIS A 62 5.53 1.44 -23.41
CA HIS A 62 6.70 1.04 -24.19
C HIS A 62 7.80 0.38 -23.33
N ARG A 63 7.95 0.78 -22.06
CA ARG A 63 8.86 0.13 -21.10
C ARG A 63 8.32 -1.22 -20.64
N ALA A 64 6.99 -1.33 -20.48
CA ALA A 64 6.35 -2.60 -20.19
C ALA A 64 6.64 -3.65 -21.27
N LEU A 65 6.59 -3.28 -22.56
CA LEU A 65 6.96 -4.17 -23.66
C LEU A 65 8.43 -4.59 -23.63
N ARG A 66 9.35 -3.65 -23.33
CA ARG A 66 10.79 -4.00 -23.17
C ARG A 66 11.03 -4.95 -22.00
N SER A 67 10.19 -4.89 -20.96
CA SER A 67 10.26 -5.79 -19.83
C SER A 67 9.80 -7.22 -20.14
N LEU A 68 9.15 -7.47 -21.29
CA LEU A 68 8.65 -8.80 -21.67
C LEU A 68 9.80 -9.81 -21.83
N ALA A 69 10.92 -9.41 -22.42
CA ALA A 69 12.10 -10.29 -22.56
C ALA A 69 12.70 -10.67 -21.19
N LEU A 70 12.74 -9.72 -20.27
CA LEU A 70 13.18 -9.96 -18.89
C LEU A 70 12.19 -10.87 -18.16
N ALA A 71 10.90 -10.59 -18.28
CA ALA A 71 9.84 -11.42 -17.70
C ALA A 71 9.92 -12.87 -18.20
N TRP A 72 10.09 -13.04 -19.52
CA TRP A 72 10.27 -14.37 -20.14
C TRP A 72 11.48 -15.10 -19.55
N ARG A 73 12.62 -14.41 -19.42
CA ARG A 73 13.85 -14.98 -18.84
C ARG A 73 13.64 -15.43 -17.40
N ILE A 74 13.00 -14.59 -16.56
CA ILE A 74 12.72 -14.91 -15.16
C ILE A 74 11.75 -16.09 -15.07
N MET A 75 10.64 -16.09 -15.83
CA MET A 75 9.70 -17.20 -15.86
C MET A 75 10.36 -18.51 -16.32
N ARG A 76 11.34 -18.44 -17.22
CA ARG A 76 12.07 -19.62 -17.70
C ARG A 76 13.07 -20.15 -16.66
N SER A 77 13.80 -19.26 -15.99
CA SER A 77 14.85 -19.66 -15.03
C SER A 77 14.30 -20.10 -13.69
N ARG A 78 13.26 -19.40 -13.19
CA ARG A 78 12.66 -19.64 -11.87
C ARG A 78 11.54 -20.68 -11.89
N GLN A 79 10.91 -20.90 -13.04
CA GLN A 79 9.84 -21.89 -13.26
C GLN A 79 8.75 -21.88 -12.18
N PRO A 80 8.13 -20.72 -11.88
CA PRO A 80 7.09 -20.67 -10.85
C PRO A 80 5.91 -21.57 -11.24
N ARG A 81 5.26 -22.16 -10.24
CA ARG A 81 4.02 -22.93 -10.42
C ARG A 81 2.78 -22.05 -10.39
N LEU A 82 2.90 -20.86 -9.83
CA LEU A 82 1.84 -19.86 -9.73
C LEU A 82 2.47 -18.47 -9.77
N VAL A 83 1.84 -17.55 -10.45
CA VAL A 83 2.14 -16.13 -10.39
C VAL A 83 0.97 -15.41 -9.72
N VAL A 84 1.24 -14.62 -8.69
CA VAL A 84 0.27 -13.79 -7.99
C VAL A 84 0.63 -12.33 -8.21
N SER A 85 -0.33 -11.51 -8.59
CA SER A 85 -0.14 -10.08 -8.81
C SER A 85 -1.27 -9.26 -8.19
N THR A 86 -0.92 -8.13 -7.59
CA THR A 86 -1.86 -7.14 -7.05
C THR A 86 -1.99 -5.91 -7.95
N GLY A 87 -1.40 -5.94 -9.13
CA GLY A 87 -1.55 -4.89 -10.15
C GLY A 87 -0.29 -4.11 -10.45
N SER A 88 -0.47 -3.01 -11.13
CA SER A 88 0.50 -2.08 -11.73
C SER A 88 0.96 -2.44 -13.15
N ALA A 89 1.47 -1.43 -13.88
CA ALA A 89 2.00 -1.61 -15.24
C ALA A 89 3.20 -2.57 -15.29
N LEU A 90 3.98 -2.61 -14.21
CA LEU A 90 5.13 -3.52 -14.07
C LEU A 90 4.73 -4.99 -14.20
N THR A 91 3.53 -5.37 -13.74
CA THR A 91 3.13 -6.78 -13.64
C THR A 91 2.64 -7.38 -14.94
N VAL A 92 2.16 -6.56 -15.88
CA VAL A 92 1.58 -7.03 -17.16
C VAL A 92 2.52 -7.96 -17.95
N PRO A 93 3.81 -7.62 -18.19
CA PRO A 93 4.74 -8.51 -18.91
C PRO A 93 4.91 -9.86 -18.23
N TYR A 94 4.90 -9.90 -16.89
CA TYR A 94 5.08 -11.14 -16.13
C TYR A 94 3.85 -12.04 -16.20
N MET A 95 2.64 -11.47 -16.12
CA MET A 95 1.40 -12.20 -16.31
C MET A 95 1.33 -12.80 -17.71
N VAL A 96 1.65 -12.02 -18.75
CA VAL A 96 1.68 -12.49 -20.15
C VAL A 96 2.72 -13.61 -20.34
N ALA A 97 3.96 -13.42 -19.86
CA ALA A 97 5.03 -14.43 -19.95
C ALA A 97 4.66 -15.72 -19.21
N ALA A 98 4.04 -15.62 -18.03
CA ALA A 98 3.55 -16.79 -17.28
C ALA A 98 2.49 -17.55 -18.08
N ARG A 99 1.48 -16.85 -18.62
CA ARG A 99 0.41 -17.49 -19.41
C ARG A 99 0.92 -18.13 -20.69
N ALA A 100 1.85 -17.48 -21.41
CA ALA A 100 2.50 -18.07 -22.59
C ALA A 100 3.26 -19.37 -22.26
N ARG A 101 3.68 -19.55 -21.01
CA ARG A 101 4.31 -20.77 -20.48
C ARG A 101 3.33 -21.71 -19.78
N ARG A 102 2.04 -21.46 -19.85
CA ARG A 102 0.96 -22.21 -19.20
C ARG A 102 1.06 -22.24 -17.66
N VAL A 103 1.76 -21.28 -17.07
CA VAL A 103 1.77 -21.09 -15.62
C VAL A 103 0.45 -20.42 -15.21
N PRO A 104 -0.26 -20.93 -14.20
CA PRO A 104 -1.43 -20.28 -13.64
C PRO A 104 -1.09 -18.88 -13.13
N VAL A 105 -2.03 -17.95 -13.27
CA VAL A 105 -1.89 -16.58 -12.77
C VAL A 105 -3.13 -16.24 -11.94
N THR A 106 -2.91 -15.71 -10.74
CA THR A 106 -3.92 -15.09 -9.89
C THR A 106 -3.69 -13.58 -9.89
N TYR A 107 -4.67 -12.83 -10.31
CA TYR A 107 -4.69 -11.38 -10.23
C TYR A 107 -5.66 -10.94 -9.14
N VAL A 108 -5.17 -10.18 -8.17
CA VAL A 108 -5.97 -9.59 -7.11
C VAL A 108 -5.99 -8.08 -7.33
N GLU A 109 -7.16 -7.51 -7.54
CA GLU A 109 -7.28 -6.06 -7.71
C GLU A 109 -6.93 -5.34 -6.41
N SER A 110 -6.32 -4.15 -6.54
CA SER A 110 -5.95 -3.34 -5.37
C SER A 110 -7.17 -2.96 -4.54
N ALA A 111 -7.00 -2.94 -3.22
CA ALA A 111 -8.02 -2.53 -2.27
C ALA A 111 -8.50 -1.08 -2.45
N THR A 112 -7.76 -0.24 -3.19
CA THR A 112 -8.22 1.09 -3.58
C THR A 112 -9.32 1.08 -4.64
N ARG A 113 -9.53 -0.05 -5.33
CA ARG A 113 -10.52 -0.17 -6.40
C ARG A 113 -11.84 -0.69 -5.84
N MET A 114 -12.69 0.25 -5.40
CA MET A 114 -13.96 -0.07 -4.73
C MET A 114 -15.12 -0.34 -5.68
N SER A 115 -15.08 0.15 -6.95
CA SER A 115 -16.23 0.12 -7.85
C SER A 115 -15.95 -0.53 -9.21
N ALA A 116 -14.70 -0.57 -9.67
CA ALA A 116 -14.35 -1.09 -10.99
C ALA A 116 -12.86 -1.48 -11.07
N PRO A 117 -12.48 -2.41 -11.97
CA PRO A 117 -11.10 -2.80 -12.15
C PRO A 117 -10.24 -1.68 -12.72
N SER A 118 -8.98 -1.66 -12.31
CA SER A 118 -7.93 -0.84 -12.90
C SER A 118 -7.67 -1.21 -14.37
N LEU A 119 -6.88 -0.40 -15.07
CA LEU A 119 -6.44 -0.75 -16.42
C LEU A 119 -5.70 -2.11 -16.47
N THR A 120 -4.88 -2.38 -15.46
CA THR A 120 -4.19 -3.68 -15.33
C THR A 120 -5.18 -4.82 -15.10
N GLY A 121 -6.22 -4.60 -14.28
CA GLY A 121 -7.30 -5.55 -14.07
C GLY A 121 -8.09 -5.82 -15.35
N GLN A 122 -8.40 -4.79 -16.12
CA GLN A 122 -9.05 -4.95 -17.43
C GLN A 122 -8.20 -5.72 -18.45
N ILE A 123 -6.86 -5.62 -18.36
CA ILE A 123 -5.95 -6.46 -19.15
C ILE A 123 -6.00 -7.89 -18.64
N ALA A 124 -5.91 -8.08 -17.32
CA ALA A 124 -5.91 -9.41 -16.70
C ALA A 124 -7.17 -10.21 -17.05
N GLU A 125 -8.36 -9.60 -17.02
CA GLU A 125 -9.61 -10.27 -17.35
C GLU A 125 -9.70 -10.73 -18.81
N LYS A 126 -8.97 -10.05 -19.74
CA LYS A 126 -8.94 -10.40 -21.17
C LYS A 126 -7.93 -11.48 -21.54
N VAL A 127 -7.01 -11.80 -20.62
CA VAL A 127 -5.98 -12.82 -20.85
C VAL A 127 -6.50 -14.18 -20.39
N PRO A 128 -6.72 -15.16 -21.29
CA PRO A 128 -7.26 -16.47 -20.92
C PRO A 128 -6.43 -17.18 -19.86
N GLY A 129 -7.10 -17.71 -18.83
CA GLY A 129 -6.47 -18.48 -17.75
C GLY A 129 -5.82 -17.63 -16.65
N ILE A 130 -6.11 -16.34 -16.57
CA ILE A 130 -5.87 -15.55 -15.37
C ILE A 130 -7.14 -15.62 -14.50
N ALA A 131 -6.98 -16.03 -13.26
CA ALA A 131 -8.04 -15.95 -12.25
C ALA A 131 -8.05 -14.54 -11.65
N THR A 132 -9.18 -13.86 -11.68
CA THR A 132 -9.30 -12.47 -11.24
C THR A 132 -10.11 -12.37 -9.96
N PHE A 133 -9.58 -11.62 -8.99
CA PHE A 133 -10.16 -11.42 -7.67
C PHE A 133 -10.22 -9.94 -7.31
N TYR A 134 -11.21 -9.57 -6.48
CA TYR A 134 -11.36 -8.24 -5.93
C TYR A 134 -11.45 -8.27 -4.40
N GLN A 135 -11.06 -7.18 -3.76
CA GLN A 135 -10.98 -7.04 -2.31
C GLN A 135 -12.16 -6.26 -1.69
N GLY A 136 -12.82 -5.43 -2.49
CA GLY A 136 -13.92 -4.58 -2.02
C GLY A 136 -15.25 -5.33 -1.90
N GLU A 137 -16.17 -4.78 -1.12
CA GLU A 137 -17.53 -5.29 -0.98
C GLU A 137 -18.49 -4.69 -2.02
N GLY A 138 -18.09 -3.63 -2.68
CA GLY A 138 -18.96 -2.75 -3.46
C GLY A 138 -19.17 -3.10 -4.92
N TRP A 139 -18.46 -4.07 -5.50
CA TRP A 139 -18.64 -4.37 -6.91
C TRP A 139 -18.67 -5.87 -7.22
N SER A 140 -19.50 -6.20 -8.20
CA SER A 140 -19.62 -7.53 -8.76
C SER A 140 -19.44 -7.44 -10.27
N ARG A 141 -18.59 -8.30 -10.83
CA ARG A 141 -18.31 -8.34 -12.27
C ARG A 141 -18.20 -9.80 -12.72
N PRO A 142 -18.83 -10.20 -13.84
CA PRO A 142 -18.67 -11.54 -14.37
C PRO A 142 -17.21 -11.93 -14.54
N GLY A 143 -16.83 -13.12 -14.07
CA GLY A 143 -15.46 -13.63 -14.12
C GLY A 143 -14.55 -13.19 -12.97
N TRP A 144 -15.02 -12.31 -12.07
CA TRP A 144 -14.30 -11.90 -10.88
C TRP A 144 -14.88 -12.54 -9.62
N SER A 145 -14.02 -12.92 -8.69
CA SER A 145 -14.43 -13.51 -7.42
C SER A 145 -13.96 -12.65 -6.24
N PRO A 146 -14.73 -12.56 -5.14
CA PRO A 146 -14.27 -11.90 -3.92
C PRO A 146 -13.16 -12.73 -3.27
N CYS A 147 -12.18 -12.06 -2.65
CA CYS A 147 -11.09 -12.74 -1.93
C CYS A 147 -10.84 -12.21 -0.52
N GLY A 148 -11.70 -11.33 -0.01
CA GLY A 148 -11.44 -10.59 1.22
C GLY A 148 -10.38 -9.50 1.05
N SER A 149 -10.35 -8.56 1.98
CA SER A 149 -9.42 -7.42 1.94
C SER A 149 -8.09 -7.73 2.63
N VAL A 150 -7.03 -7.02 2.25
CA VAL A 150 -5.76 -6.98 2.98
C VAL A 150 -5.92 -6.38 4.38
N PHE A 151 -6.99 -5.63 4.58
CA PHE A 151 -7.30 -4.98 5.86
C PHE A 151 -8.11 -5.88 6.83
N ASP A 152 -8.61 -7.02 6.38
CA ASP A 152 -9.44 -7.92 7.23
C ASP A 152 -8.64 -8.54 8.39
N GLY A 153 -7.30 -8.59 8.27
CA GLY A 153 -6.40 -9.05 9.31
C GLY A 153 -6.14 -8.04 10.45
N TYR A 154 -6.86 -6.91 10.48
CA TYR A 154 -6.65 -5.85 11.48
C TYR A 154 -7.96 -5.49 12.17
N ALA A 155 -7.90 -5.32 13.49
CA ALA A 155 -9.03 -4.90 14.31
C ALA A 155 -8.61 -3.82 15.30
N MET A 156 -9.54 -2.95 15.63
CA MET A 156 -9.37 -1.91 16.64
C MET A 156 -9.61 -2.47 18.05
N ARG A 157 -8.80 -2.01 18.99
CA ARG A 157 -9.02 -2.13 20.43
C ARG A 157 -8.90 -0.75 21.08
N ALA A 158 -9.64 -0.52 22.15
CA ALA A 158 -9.47 0.68 22.96
C ALA A 158 -8.06 0.70 23.58
N SER A 159 -7.43 1.87 23.57
CA SER A 159 -6.16 2.10 24.28
C SER A 159 -6.46 2.60 25.69
N PRO A 160 -5.85 2.02 26.74
CA PRO A 160 -6.01 2.54 28.11
C PRO A 160 -5.28 3.88 28.32
N ASP A 161 -4.25 4.13 27.53
CA ASP A 161 -3.49 5.39 27.54
C ASP A 161 -3.79 6.14 26.25
N SER A 162 -4.48 7.27 26.36
CA SER A 162 -4.90 8.12 25.25
C SER A 162 -3.99 9.34 25.05
N THR A 163 -2.92 9.47 25.84
CA THR A 163 -2.00 10.61 25.70
C THR A 163 -1.15 10.42 24.44
N VAL A 164 -1.25 11.38 23.51
CA VAL A 164 -0.42 11.44 22.32
C VAL A 164 0.77 12.34 22.59
N SER A 165 1.95 11.75 22.69
CA SER A 165 3.22 12.44 22.96
C SER A 165 4.19 12.37 21.78
N THR A 166 4.00 11.38 20.90
CA THR A 166 4.87 11.13 19.74
C THR A 166 4.04 10.89 18.48
N VAL A 167 4.37 11.58 17.39
CA VAL A 167 3.64 11.47 16.12
C VAL A 167 4.60 11.32 14.94
N LEU A 168 4.37 10.31 14.11
CA LEU A 168 5.00 10.20 12.80
C LEU A 168 4.06 10.75 11.73
N ILE A 169 4.55 11.70 10.93
CA ILE A 169 3.81 12.26 9.80
C ILE A 169 4.46 11.80 8.49
N THR A 170 3.69 11.17 7.60
CA THR A 170 4.17 10.79 6.26
C THR A 170 3.14 11.10 5.19
N VAL A 171 3.52 11.91 4.22
CA VAL A 171 2.64 12.28 3.08
C VAL A 171 2.82 11.35 1.87
N GLY A 172 3.57 10.26 2.04
CA GLY A 172 3.77 9.23 1.02
C GLY A 172 4.86 9.53 0.02
N SER A 173 5.01 8.63 -0.95
CA SER A 173 6.07 8.66 -1.98
C SER A 173 5.57 9.13 -3.34
N GLU A 174 4.31 9.48 -3.48
CA GLU A 174 3.73 9.97 -4.73
C GLU A 174 4.36 11.31 -5.15
N LYS A 175 4.49 11.50 -6.47
CA LYS A 175 5.09 12.70 -7.06
C LYS A 175 4.27 13.99 -6.86
N TYR A 176 3.04 13.86 -6.38
CA TYR A 176 2.14 14.99 -6.12
C TYR A 176 2.48 15.59 -4.75
N PRO A 177 2.85 16.89 -4.66
CA PRO A 177 2.99 17.58 -3.38
C PRO A 177 1.69 17.54 -2.58
N PHE A 178 1.82 17.60 -1.25
CA PHE A 178 0.67 17.56 -0.35
C PHE A 178 0.76 18.60 0.77
N PRO A 179 0.89 19.91 0.42
CA PRO A 179 1.07 20.98 1.41
C PRO A 179 -0.11 21.08 2.37
N ARG A 180 -1.34 20.85 1.92
CA ARG A 180 -2.54 20.87 2.78
C ARG A 180 -2.42 19.94 3.97
N ALA A 181 -1.87 18.75 3.80
CA ALA A 181 -1.68 17.82 4.92
C ALA A 181 -0.67 18.38 5.92
N ILE A 182 0.44 18.95 5.45
CA ILE A 182 1.42 19.60 6.32
C ILE A 182 0.78 20.75 7.10
N ASP A 183 0.04 21.64 6.40
CA ASP A 183 -0.63 22.79 7.01
C ASP A 183 -1.69 22.39 8.03
N ALA A 184 -2.44 21.33 7.76
CA ALA A 184 -3.46 20.82 8.70
C ALA A 184 -2.84 20.28 10.00
N VAL A 185 -1.68 19.61 9.89
CA VAL A 185 -1.05 18.95 11.03
C VAL A 185 -0.25 19.91 11.89
N LYS A 186 0.51 20.84 11.28
CA LYS A 186 1.45 21.72 12.02
C LYS A 186 0.81 22.54 13.14
N CYS A 187 -0.49 22.86 13.03
CA CYS A 187 -1.23 23.61 14.03
C CYS A 187 -1.75 22.76 15.20
N ALA A 188 -1.67 21.44 15.11
CA ALA A 188 -2.27 20.51 16.07
C ALA A 188 -1.26 19.73 16.93
N ILE A 189 0.04 19.98 16.72
CA ILE A 189 1.13 19.17 17.30
C ILE A 189 2.04 19.97 18.24
N ASP A 190 1.53 21.06 18.79
CA ASP A 190 2.29 21.85 19.76
C ASP A 190 2.61 21.00 21.00
N GLY A 191 3.88 20.97 21.40
CA GLY A 191 4.37 20.16 22.52
C GLY A 191 4.46 18.65 22.26
N ILE A 192 4.24 18.19 21.03
CA ILE A 192 4.33 16.78 20.63
C ILE A 192 5.68 16.54 19.94
N ASP A 193 6.37 15.45 20.27
CA ASP A 193 7.57 15.00 19.57
C ASP A 193 7.18 14.45 18.18
N THR A 194 7.81 14.99 17.13
CA THR A 194 7.38 14.70 15.75
C THR A 194 8.52 14.29 14.83
N ALA A 195 8.20 13.36 13.93
CA ALA A 195 9.05 13.02 12.79
C ALA A 195 8.25 13.15 11.50
N TRP A 196 8.83 13.79 10.48
CA TRP A 196 8.16 14.09 9.22
C TRP A 196 8.85 13.44 8.03
N GLN A 197 8.09 12.74 7.22
CA GLN A 197 8.49 12.36 5.86
C GLN A 197 7.65 13.15 4.86
N THR A 198 8.24 14.15 4.22
CA THR A 198 7.54 15.12 3.37
C THR A 198 7.46 14.71 1.90
N GLY A 199 8.22 13.69 1.49
CA GLY A 199 8.23 13.20 0.10
C GLY A 199 8.62 14.32 -0.88
N HIS A 200 7.76 14.52 -1.88
CA HIS A 200 7.91 15.60 -2.88
C HIS A 200 7.27 16.93 -2.45
N THR A 201 6.81 17.05 -1.20
CA THR A 201 6.25 18.29 -0.68
C THR A 201 7.37 19.19 -0.21
N GLU A 202 7.53 20.34 -0.85
CA GLU A 202 8.49 21.36 -0.43
C GLU A 202 8.01 22.02 0.86
N VAL A 203 8.85 22.00 1.87
CA VAL A 203 8.59 22.59 3.20
C VAL A 203 9.61 23.68 3.56
N GLY A 204 10.41 24.11 2.58
CA GLY A 204 11.40 25.18 2.79
C GLY A 204 10.74 26.46 3.27
N GLY A 205 11.20 26.97 4.42
CA GLY A 205 10.61 28.15 5.06
C GLY A 205 9.41 27.90 5.96
N MET A 206 8.95 26.63 6.10
CA MET A 206 7.96 26.25 7.12
C MET A 206 8.71 25.91 8.42
N ASP A 207 8.22 26.47 9.53
CA ASP A 207 8.66 26.08 10.86
C ASP A 207 7.90 24.80 11.25
N LEU A 208 8.55 23.66 11.09
CA LEU A 208 8.01 22.35 11.47
C LEU A 208 8.79 21.83 12.67
N PRO A 209 8.11 21.48 13.78
CA PRO A 209 8.78 20.93 14.95
C PRO A 209 9.33 19.52 14.68
N GLY A 210 10.35 19.13 15.42
CA GLY A 210 10.92 17.78 15.38
C GLY A 210 11.85 17.52 14.20
N GLU A 211 11.97 16.26 13.79
CA GLU A 211 12.89 15.84 12.73
C GLU A 211 12.18 15.79 11.38
N VAL A 212 12.66 16.58 10.41
CA VAL A 212 12.05 16.70 9.08
C VAL A 212 13.00 16.14 8.02
N ARG A 213 12.54 15.15 7.25
CA ARG A 213 13.25 14.62 6.09
C ARG A 213 12.30 14.45 4.91
N ALA A 214 12.82 14.61 3.69
CA ALA A 214 12.07 14.25 2.50
C ALA A 214 11.82 12.73 2.47
N TRP A 215 12.85 11.95 2.82
CA TRP A 215 12.81 10.48 2.78
C TRP A 215 13.55 9.89 3.98
N TRP A 216 12.93 8.88 4.59
CA TRP A 216 13.55 8.00 5.57
C TRP A 216 13.91 6.66 4.91
N PRO A 217 15.02 6.01 5.30
CA PRO A 217 15.20 4.59 5.04
C PRO A 217 13.99 3.80 5.55
N GLY A 218 13.60 2.75 4.81
CA GLY A 218 12.34 2.05 5.11
C GLY A 218 12.30 1.38 6.50
N ASP A 219 13.43 0.85 6.95
CA ASP A 219 13.61 0.28 8.31
C ASP A 219 13.48 1.36 9.40
N GLU A 220 14.06 2.53 9.17
CA GLU A 220 13.97 3.66 10.09
C GLU A 220 12.53 4.22 10.14
N LEU A 221 11.87 4.36 8.98
CA LEU A 221 10.48 4.76 8.91
C LEU A 221 9.56 3.77 9.65
N ALA A 222 9.77 2.47 9.46
CA ALA A 222 9.03 1.43 10.15
C ALA A 222 9.29 1.43 11.68
N LEU A 223 10.52 1.72 12.10
CA LEU A 223 10.85 1.87 13.52
C LEU A 223 10.12 3.06 14.12
N ARG A 224 10.16 4.22 13.45
CA ARG A 224 9.44 5.42 13.89
C ARG A 224 7.93 5.20 13.96
N ALA A 225 7.36 4.47 12.98
CA ALA A 225 5.94 4.12 13.02
C ALA A 225 5.59 3.28 14.25
N ARG A 226 6.47 2.35 14.65
CA ARG A 226 6.26 1.53 15.87
C ARG A 226 6.45 2.31 17.16
N SER A 227 7.28 3.35 17.16
CA SER A 227 7.54 4.19 18.34
C SER A 227 6.55 5.33 18.51
N ALA A 228 5.83 5.70 17.45
CA ALA A 228 4.85 6.77 17.49
C ALA A 228 3.53 6.30 18.14
N ASP A 229 2.94 7.16 18.97
CA ASP A 229 1.60 6.94 19.52
C ASP A 229 0.56 6.97 18.41
N VAL A 230 0.70 7.92 17.46
CA VAL A 230 -0.15 8.06 16.29
C VAL A 230 0.68 8.27 15.03
N VAL A 231 0.28 7.62 13.94
CA VAL A 231 0.80 7.88 12.60
C VAL A 231 -0.21 8.74 11.84
N ILE A 232 0.21 9.86 11.28
CA ILE A 232 -0.59 10.66 10.34
C ILE A 232 -0.11 10.35 8.93
N THR A 233 -1.03 9.99 8.04
CA THR A 233 -0.64 9.62 6.67
C THR A 233 -1.71 9.98 5.64
N HIS A 234 -1.32 9.98 4.35
CA HIS A 234 -2.29 10.00 3.26
C HIS A 234 -3.01 8.65 3.13
N ALA A 235 -4.11 8.60 2.40
CA ALA A 235 -4.89 7.37 2.22
C ALA A 235 -4.28 6.41 1.15
N GLY A 236 -2.96 6.24 1.17
CA GLY A 236 -2.28 5.22 0.36
C GLY A 236 -2.24 3.88 1.09
N VAL A 237 -2.56 2.78 0.39
CA VAL A 237 -2.61 1.43 0.98
C VAL A 237 -1.34 1.07 1.72
N GLY A 238 -0.16 1.30 1.11
CA GLY A 238 1.12 0.96 1.74
C GLY A 238 1.37 1.73 3.04
N SER A 239 1.04 3.02 3.07
CA SER A 239 1.22 3.86 4.26
C SER A 239 0.23 3.49 5.38
N ILE A 240 -1.02 3.18 5.02
CA ILE A 240 -2.00 2.69 5.99
C ILE A 240 -1.55 1.33 6.54
N LEU A 241 -1.18 0.37 5.69
CA LEU A 241 -0.70 -0.95 6.13
C LEU A 241 0.54 -0.84 7.03
N MET A 242 1.46 0.09 6.73
CA MET A 242 2.62 0.35 7.58
C MET A 242 2.19 0.77 8.99
N ALA A 243 1.25 1.70 9.11
CA ALA A 243 0.73 2.16 10.40
C ALA A 243 -0.01 1.04 11.16
N LEU A 244 -0.87 0.28 10.47
CA LEU A 244 -1.61 -0.84 11.06
C LEU A 244 -0.67 -1.96 11.55
N ARG A 245 0.39 -2.29 10.79
CA ARG A 245 1.45 -3.24 11.20
C ARG A 245 2.22 -2.76 12.43
N ALA A 246 2.35 -1.45 12.58
CA ALA A 246 2.97 -0.83 13.76
C ALA A 246 2.05 -0.83 15.00
N GLY A 247 0.77 -1.21 14.86
CA GLY A 247 -0.22 -1.17 15.93
C GLY A 247 -0.88 0.19 16.15
N SER A 248 -0.57 1.18 15.30
CA SER A 248 -1.15 2.52 15.35
C SER A 248 -2.50 2.52 14.62
N CYS A 249 -3.51 3.19 15.21
CA CYS A 249 -4.69 3.63 14.48
C CYS A 249 -4.35 4.95 13.78
N PRO A 250 -4.10 4.96 12.46
CA PRO A 250 -3.61 6.17 11.84
C PRO A 250 -4.69 7.23 11.66
N VAL A 251 -4.29 8.51 11.75
CA VAL A 251 -5.07 9.61 11.18
C VAL A 251 -4.77 9.68 9.69
N VAL A 252 -5.80 9.51 8.87
CA VAL A 252 -5.67 9.45 7.41
C VAL A 252 -6.24 10.72 6.78
N ILE A 253 -5.39 11.44 6.03
CA ILE A 253 -5.77 12.63 5.28
C ILE A 253 -5.84 12.24 3.80
N PRO A 254 -7.01 12.01 3.21
CA PRO A 254 -7.11 11.62 1.80
C PRO A 254 -6.74 12.78 0.89
N ARG A 255 -6.05 12.47 -0.22
CA ARG A 255 -5.79 13.41 -1.31
C ARG A 255 -7.08 13.62 -2.10
N LEU A 256 -7.35 14.86 -2.49
CA LEU A 256 -8.57 15.26 -3.17
C LEU A 256 -8.29 15.64 -4.63
N ARG A 257 -8.97 14.99 -5.56
CA ARG A 257 -8.88 15.34 -6.99
C ARG A 257 -9.29 16.80 -7.23
N ALA A 258 -10.33 17.26 -6.53
CA ALA A 258 -10.83 18.63 -6.66
C ALA A 258 -9.76 19.70 -6.32
N LEU A 259 -8.75 19.34 -5.52
CA LEU A 259 -7.62 20.21 -5.16
C LEU A 259 -6.34 19.91 -5.97
N GLY A 260 -6.42 19.05 -7.00
CA GLY A 260 -5.28 18.68 -7.81
C GLY A 260 -4.24 17.79 -7.13
N GLU A 261 -4.57 17.21 -5.99
CA GLU A 261 -3.66 16.41 -5.14
C GLU A 261 -3.52 14.96 -5.60
N HIS A 262 -4.47 14.48 -6.42
CA HIS A 262 -4.46 13.14 -7.01
C HIS A 262 -5.25 13.10 -8.33
N VAL A 263 -5.11 12.02 -9.09
CA VAL A 263 -5.81 11.82 -10.37
C VAL A 263 -7.27 11.41 -10.22
N ASP A 264 -7.65 10.87 -9.07
CA ASP A 264 -8.99 10.35 -8.74
C ASP A 264 -9.28 10.46 -7.23
N ASP A 265 -10.48 10.06 -6.82
CA ASP A 265 -10.95 10.17 -5.43
C ASP A 265 -10.98 8.83 -4.67
N HIS A 266 -10.32 7.78 -5.18
CA HIS A 266 -10.27 6.46 -4.53
C HIS A 266 -9.71 6.48 -3.12
N GLN A 267 -8.87 7.48 -2.79
CA GLN A 267 -8.36 7.65 -1.44
C GLN A 267 -9.46 7.99 -0.43
N ILE A 268 -10.48 8.73 -0.84
CA ILE A 268 -11.64 9.06 0.01
C ILE A 268 -12.46 7.80 0.28
N GLU A 269 -12.79 7.04 -0.76
CA GLU A 269 -13.58 5.81 -0.65
C GLU A 269 -12.90 4.80 0.30
N LEU A 270 -11.59 4.57 0.12
CA LEU A 270 -10.82 3.69 0.98
C LEU A 270 -10.79 4.18 2.43
N ALA A 271 -10.51 5.47 2.64
CA ALA A 271 -10.43 6.06 3.98
C ALA A 271 -11.77 5.92 4.73
N GLN A 272 -12.90 6.20 4.06
CA GLN A 272 -14.24 6.06 4.62
C GLN A 272 -14.57 4.60 4.97
N LEU A 273 -14.24 3.64 4.09
CA LEU A 273 -14.42 2.22 4.38
C LEU A 273 -13.64 1.80 5.62
N LEU A 274 -12.37 2.19 5.72
CA LEU A 274 -11.53 1.81 6.86
C LEU A 274 -11.96 2.50 8.16
N ALA A 275 -12.47 3.74 8.07
CA ALA A 275 -13.06 4.44 9.21
C ALA A 275 -14.33 3.75 9.71
N SER A 276 -15.20 3.26 8.83
CA SER A 276 -16.39 2.49 9.23
C SER A 276 -16.05 1.18 9.95
N ARG A 277 -14.85 0.62 9.70
CA ARG A 277 -14.29 -0.53 10.42
C ARG A 277 -13.55 -0.14 11.71
N GLY A 278 -13.40 1.16 12.00
CA GLY A 278 -12.72 1.69 13.16
C GLY A 278 -11.19 1.56 13.16
N VAL A 279 -10.58 1.13 12.05
CA VAL A 279 -9.13 0.88 11.97
C VAL A 279 -8.33 2.10 11.54
N VAL A 280 -8.99 3.19 11.14
CA VAL A 280 -8.38 4.50 10.88
C VAL A 280 -9.30 5.62 11.38
N VAL A 281 -8.74 6.81 11.61
CA VAL A 281 -9.47 8.07 11.82
C VAL A 281 -9.27 8.92 10.56
N VAL A 282 -10.35 9.43 9.97
CA VAL A 282 -10.26 10.28 8.77
C VAL A 282 -10.26 11.74 9.14
N ALA A 283 -9.37 12.52 8.54
CA ALA A 283 -9.34 13.97 8.65
C ALA A 283 -9.60 14.62 7.29
N MET A 284 -10.71 15.34 7.17
CA MET A 284 -11.11 16.10 5.98
C MET A 284 -10.76 17.58 6.12
N PRO A 285 -10.75 18.37 5.02
CA PRO A 285 -10.57 19.82 5.12
C PRO A 285 -11.57 20.46 6.08
N GLY A 286 -11.06 21.23 7.04
CA GLY A 286 -11.87 21.91 8.05
C GLY A 286 -12.12 21.11 9.34
N ASP A 287 -11.69 19.85 9.41
CA ASP A 287 -11.76 19.09 10.66
C ASP A 287 -10.75 19.62 11.69
N ASP A 288 -11.10 19.50 12.98
CA ASP A 288 -10.17 19.73 14.08
C ASP A 288 -9.16 18.58 14.17
N MET A 289 -7.93 18.84 13.75
CA MET A 289 -6.87 17.84 13.74
C MET A 289 -6.48 17.39 15.17
N SER A 290 -6.56 18.27 16.16
CA SER A 290 -6.27 17.91 17.56
C SER A 290 -7.30 16.89 18.07
N ALA A 291 -8.58 17.07 17.73
CA ALA A 291 -9.63 16.11 18.06
C ALA A 291 -9.41 14.77 17.33
N ARG A 292 -8.96 14.79 16.06
CA ARG A 292 -8.64 13.56 15.31
C ARG A 292 -7.45 12.82 15.88
N LEU A 293 -6.41 13.53 16.35
CA LEU A 293 -5.27 12.94 17.04
C LEU A 293 -5.68 12.27 18.35
N ALA A 294 -6.49 12.95 19.17
CA ALA A 294 -7.02 12.40 20.41
C ALA A 294 -7.83 11.13 20.14
N GLU A 295 -8.76 11.17 19.18
CA GLU A 295 -9.57 10.01 18.76
C GLU A 295 -8.68 8.82 18.32
N ALA A 296 -7.60 9.06 17.58
CA ALA A 296 -6.67 8.02 17.15
C ALA A 296 -5.85 7.46 18.33
N GLY A 297 -5.44 8.33 19.27
CA GLY A 297 -4.72 7.95 20.49
C GLY A 297 -5.49 7.01 21.41
N GLU A 298 -6.84 7.11 21.42
CA GLU A 298 -7.72 6.21 22.17
C GLU A 298 -7.81 4.80 21.60
N ARG A 299 -7.13 4.53 20.47
CA ARG A 299 -7.23 3.27 19.71
C ARG A 299 -5.89 2.63 19.49
N ARG A 300 -5.86 1.30 19.52
CA ARG A 300 -4.72 0.49 19.08
C ARG A 300 -5.20 -0.52 18.05
N ILE A 301 -4.34 -0.86 17.11
CA ILE A 301 -4.62 -1.86 16.08
C ILE A 301 -3.93 -3.15 16.47
N VAL A 302 -4.66 -4.24 16.37
CA VAL A 302 -4.15 -5.60 16.60
C VAL A 302 -4.34 -6.43 15.35
N LYS A 303 -3.38 -7.33 15.11
CA LYS A 303 -3.52 -8.33 14.06
C LYS A 303 -4.46 -9.42 14.55
N VAL A 304 -5.42 -9.81 13.70
CA VAL A 304 -6.37 -10.89 13.97
C VAL A 304 -6.23 -11.98 12.90
N GLU A 305 -6.53 -13.21 13.28
CA GLU A 305 -6.56 -14.30 12.31
C GLU A 305 -7.79 -14.13 11.43
N THR A 306 -7.59 -14.13 10.11
CA THR A 306 -8.67 -14.18 9.14
C THR A 306 -9.02 -15.65 8.89
N ALA A 307 -10.28 -15.98 9.03
CA ALA A 307 -10.80 -17.33 8.79
C ALA A 307 -10.57 -17.81 7.35
#